data_54d9638af6e4eaa8bffa17221298e1c8
#
_entry.id   54d9638af6e4eaa8bffa17221298e1c8
#
_cell.length_a   1.000
_cell.length_b   1.000
_cell.length_c   1.000
_cell.angle_alpha   90.00
_cell.angle_beta   90.00
_cell.angle_gamma   90.00
#
_symmetry.space_group_name_H-M   'P 1'
#
loop_
_entity.id
_entity.type
_entity.pdbx_description
1 polymer ?
#
loop_
_entity_poly.entity_id
_entity_poly.type
_entity_poly.pdbx_seq_one_letter_code
_entity_poly.pdbx_strand_id
1 'polypeptide(L)'
;LKSYNDILGAFDFLKKIGFKSHQIGLHGISLGASTSIFAAFNEPEILAIWSDSSLAEFKMILKDEIARYGLSIEFGPAVSFAGKILTGIDPTLLSPALKLSKTQSYFFTHGDSDTRVLTRHFDYFREFSLENNINAEFWLVNESDHLDGMLKYTEEYSDKMEKFFNSNLK
;
A
#
# COMPACT_ATOMS: atom_id res chain seq x y z
N LEU A 1 9.00 -7.77 7.63
CA LEU A 1 9.17 -6.35 7.35
C LEU A 1 9.05 -5.58 8.67
N LYS A 2 10.17 -5.04 9.18
CA LYS A 2 10.15 -4.15 10.35
C LYS A 2 10.17 -2.67 9.92
N SER A 3 10.15 -2.40 8.60
CA SER A 3 10.19 -1.05 8.02
C SER A 3 9.00 -0.16 8.41
N TYR A 4 7.87 -0.75 8.78
CA TYR A 4 6.76 0.04 9.32
C TYR A 4 7.13 0.72 10.67
N ASN A 5 8.12 0.22 11.42
CA ASN A 5 8.59 0.86 12.65
C ASN A 5 9.22 2.24 12.37
N ASP A 6 9.81 2.44 11.20
CA ASP A 6 10.37 3.74 10.81
C ASP A 6 9.24 4.77 10.61
N ILE A 7 8.12 4.33 10.04
CA ILE A 7 6.91 5.17 9.91
C ILE A 7 6.31 5.47 11.28
N LEU A 8 6.22 4.47 12.17
CA LEU A 8 5.75 4.69 13.55
C LEU A 8 6.66 5.65 14.31
N GLY A 9 7.98 5.52 14.15
CA GLY A 9 8.94 6.45 14.75
C GLY A 9 8.76 7.88 14.23
N ALA A 10 8.48 8.07 12.93
CA ALA A 10 8.17 9.38 12.36
C ALA A 10 6.83 9.94 12.88
N PHE A 11 5.82 9.09 13.00
CA PHE A 11 4.51 9.44 13.55
C PHE A 11 4.64 9.90 15.01
N ASP A 12 5.35 9.14 15.85
CA ASP A 12 5.63 9.52 17.26
C ASP A 12 6.44 10.82 17.36
N PHE A 13 7.40 11.02 16.46
CA PHE A 13 8.16 12.27 16.41
C PHE A 13 7.26 13.47 16.12
N LEU A 14 6.35 13.36 15.13
CA LEU A 14 5.40 14.43 14.80
C LEU A 14 4.48 14.74 15.99
N LYS A 15 4.00 13.73 16.70
CA LYS A 15 3.21 13.90 17.93
C LYS A 15 4.04 14.62 19.01
N LYS A 16 5.30 14.26 19.17
CA LYS A 16 6.21 14.88 20.14
C LYS A 16 6.46 16.36 19.88
N ILE A 17 6.50 16.79 18.62
CA ILE A 17 6.68 18.20 18.25
C ILE A 17 5.37 19.00 18.19
N GLY A 18 4.23 18.37 18.55
CA GLY A 18 2.98 19.08 18.82
C GLY A 18 1.82 18.77 17.86
N PHE A 19 2.04 17.99 16.79
CA PHE A 19 0.92 17.54 15.94
C PHE A 19 0.03 16.55 16.70
N LYS A 20 -1.26 16.63 16.46
CA LYS A 20 -2.21 15.63 16.95
C LYS A 20 -2.32 14.47 15.97
N SER A 21 -2.61 13.26 16.46
CA SER A 21 -2.73 12.08 15.60
C SER A 21 -3.71 12.27 14.43
N HIS A 22 -4.84 12.93 14.69
CA HIS A 22 -5.84 13.25 13.66
C HIS A 22 -5.40 14.31 12.63
N GLN A 23 -4.23 14.90 12.76
CA GLN A 23 -3.63 15.84 11.82
C GLN A 23 -2.55 15.17 10.95
N ILE A 24 -2.27 13.89 11.20
CA ILE A 24 -1.19 13.16 10.53
C ILE A 24 -1.80 12.06 9.67
N GLY A 25 -1.60 12.15 8.36
CA GLY A 25 -1.92 11.10 7.40
C GLY A 25 -0.66 10.45 6.82
N LEU A 26 -0.80 9.31 6.19
CA LEU A 26 0.28 8.63 5.50
C LEU A 26 0.09 8.69 3.99
N HIS A 27 1.14 9.04 3.28
CA HIS A 27 1.25 8.85 1.85
C HIS A 27 2.40 7.88 1.57
N GLY A 28 2.11 6.80 0.89
CA GLY A 28 3.10 5.81 0.50
C GLY A 28 3.00 5.44 -0.97
N ILE A 29 4.14 5.15 -1.58
CA ILE A 29 4.25 4.70 -2.96
C ILE A 29 4.86 3.29 -3.01
N SER A 30 4.37 2.42 -3.89
CA SER A 30 4.89 1.08 -4.13
C SER A 30 5.07 0.30 -2.81
N LEU A 31 6.29 -0.15 -2.48
CA LEU A 31 6.59 -0.80 -1.20
C LEU A 31 6.28 0.09 0.01
N GLY A 32 6.49 1.40 -0.11
CA GLY A 32 6.14 2.38 0.93
C GLY A 32 4.64 2.44 1.20
N ALA A 33 3.80 2.30 0.16
CA ALA A 33 2.36 2.21 0.29
C ALA A 33 1.93 0.99 1.11
N SER A 34 2.47 -0.17 0.78
CA SER A 34 2.23 -1.41 1.54
C SER A 34 2.73 -1.31 2.99
N THR A 35 3.88 -0.67 3.19
CA THR A 35 4.46 -0.45 4.52
C THR A 35 3.60 0.50 5.35
N SER A 36 3.00 1.53 4.73
CA SER A 36 2.06 2.46 5.37
C SER A 36 0.80 1.75 5.88
N ILE A 37 0.27 0.79 5.12
CA ILE A 37 -0.86 -0.05 5.56
C ILE A 37 -0.48 -0.87 6.80
N PHE A 38 0.72 -1.47 6.82
CA PHE A 38 1.21 -2.18 8.01
C PHE A 38 1.42 -1.25 9.21
N ALA A 39 1.91 -0.02 8.99
CA ALA A 39 2.04 0.97 10.05
C ALA A 39 0.67 1.33 10.65
N ALA A 40 -0.30 1.65 9.80
CA ALA A 40 -1.66 1.98 10.20
C ALA A 40 -2.37 0.81 10.92
N PHE A 41 -2.13 -0.44 10.52
CA PHE A 41 -2.64 -1.61 11.24
C PHE A 41 -2.09 -1.72 12.66
N ASN A 42 -0.82 -1.35 12.88
CA ASN A 42 -0.16 -1.41 14.19
C ASN A 42 -0.39 -0.16 15.05
N GLU A 43 -0.84 0.95 14.42
CA GLU A 43 -1.13 2.21 15.10
C GLU A 43 -2.53 2.70 14.68
N PRO A 44 -3.58 2.37 15.44
CA PRO A 44 -4.96 2.74 15.09
C PRO A 44 -5.25 4.24 15.09
N GLU A 45 -4.37 5.07 15.65
CA GLU A 45 -4.48 6.53 15.58
C GLU A 45 -4.15 7.11 14.19
N ILE A 46 -3.52 6.33 13.32
CA ILE A 46 -3.31 6.70 11.91
C ILE A 46 -4.62 6.45 11.16
N LEU A 47 -5.35 7.52 10.81
CA LEU A 47 -6.72 7.43 10.31
C LEU A 47 -6.84 7.50 8.79
N ALA A 48 -5.87 8.12 8.09
CA ALA A 48 -5.94 8.38 6.67
C ALA A 48 -4.66 7.91 5.94
N ILE A 49 -4.82 7.06 4.94
CA ILE A 49 -3.72 6.45 4.20
C ILE A 49 -3.95 6.60 2.68
N TRP A 50 -3.07 7.33 2.01
CA TRP A 50 -2.98 7.38 0.55
C TRP A 50 -1.97 6.35 0.08
N SER A 51 -2.40 5.40 -0.73
CA SER A 51 -1.65 4.22 -1.15
C SER A 51 -1.55 4.18 -2.67
N ASP A 52 -0.37 4.51 -3.21
CA ASP A 52 -0.12 4.53 -4.65
C ASP A 52 0.67 3.29 -5.08
N SER A 53 0.16 2.59 -6.09
CA SER A 53 0.79 1.43 -6.73
C SER A 53 1.23 0.35 -5.72
N SER A 54 0.39 0.12 -4.70
CA SER A 54 0.67 -0.82 -3.61
C SER A 54 0.50 -2.27 -4.03
N LEU A 55 1.33 -3.14 -3.48
CA LEU A 55 1.09 -4.59 -3.54
C LEU A 55 0.04 -5.01 -2.50
N ALA A 56 -0.95 -5.81 -2.92
CA ALA A 56 -2.00 -6.30 -2.03
C ALA A 56 -1.56 -7.52 -1.23
N GLU A 57 -0.84 -8.44 -1.89
CA GLU A 57 -0.28 -9.63 -1.29
C GLU A 57 1.14 -9.89 -1.77
N PHE A 58 2.05 -10.24 -0.87
CA PHE A 58 3.42 -10.58 -1.24
C PHE A 58 3.49 -11.84 -2.12
N LYS A 59 2.59 -12.78 -1.90
CA LYS A 59 2.52 -14.00 -2.72
C LYS A 59 2.19 -13.70 -4.19
N MET A 60 1.38 -12.67 -4.46
CA MET A 60 1.05 -12.23 -5.82
C MET A 60 2.28 -11.62 -6.49
N ILE A 61 2.91 -10.63 -5.87
CA ILE A 61 4.09 -9.97 -6.44
C ILE A 61 5.26 -10.94 -6.61
N LEU A 62 5.41 -11.92 -5.72
CA LEU A 62 6.45 -12.95 -5.86
C LEU A 62 6.26 -13.78 -7.14
N LYS A 63 5.02 -14.16 -7.45
CA LYS A 63 4.71 -14.87 -8.70
C LYS A 63 4.99 -14.01 -9.93
N ASP A 64 4.66 -12.71 -9.86
CA ASP A 64 4.92 -11.77 -10.94
C ASP A 64 6.41 -11.59 -11.20
N GLU A 65 7.19 -11.45 -10.15
CA GLU A 65 8.65 -11.34 -10.27
C GLU A 65 9.28 -12.63 -10.85
N ILE A 66 8.87 -13.80 -10.37
CA ILE A 66 9.35 -15.08 -10.91
C ILE A 66 9.05 -15.17 -12.42
N ALA A 67 7.83 -14.85 -12.82
CA ALA A 67 7.42 -14.85 -14.22
C ALA A 67 8.21 -13.82 -15.06
N ARG A 68 8.48 -12.64 -14.52
CA ARG A 68 9.25 -11.58 -15.17
C ARG A 68 10.69 -12.02 -15.50
N TYR A 69 11.30 -12.83 -14.63
CA TYR A 69 12.61 -13.43 -14.89
C TYR A 69 12.56 -14.67 -15.80
N GLY A 70 11.40 -14.98 -16.38
CA GLY A 70 11.21 -16.14 -17.26
C GLY A 70 11.31 -17.49 -16.56
N LEU A 71 11.16 -17.51 -15.24
CA LEU A 71 11.19 -18.73 -14.44
C LEU A 71 9.78 -19.30 -14.25
N SER A 72 9.67 -20.62 -14.06
CA SER A 72 8.40 -21.25 -13.72
C SER A 72 7.91 -20.77 -12.36
N ILE A 73 6.62 -20.45 -12.26
CA ILE A 73 5.95 -20.07 -11.01
C ILE A 73 6.02 -21.18 -9.94
N GLU A 74 6.31 -22.41 -10.34
CA GLU A 74 6.53 -23.54 -9.43
C GLU A 74 7.74 -23.35 -8.52
N PHE A 75 8.67 -22.45 -8.87
CA PHE A 75 9.77 -22.06 -7.97
C PHE A 75 9.30 -21.19 -6.79
N GLY A 76 8.06 -20.70 -6.78
CA GLY A 76 7.53 -19.86 -5.74
C GLY A 76 7.73 -20.38 -4.31
N PRO A 77 7.41 -21.66 -4.01
CA PRO A 77 7.64 -22.25 -2.70
C PRO A 77 9.13 -22.25 -2.28
N ALA A 78 10.03 -22.58 -3.21
CA ALA A 78 11.47 -22.60 -2.94
C ALA A 78 12.01 -21.18 -2.66
N VAL A 79 11.58 -20.18 -3.44
CA VAL A 79 11.96 -18.76 -3.24
C VAL A 79 11.41 -18.25 -1.91
N SER A 80 10.15 -18.59 -1.56
CA SER A 80 9.56 -18.23 -0.28
C SER A 80 10.30 -18.85 0.90
N PHE A 81 10.67 -20.11 0.77
CA PHE A 81 11.43 -20.82 1.80
C PHE A 81 12.82 -20.22 2.01
N ALA A 82 13.54 -19.93 0.91
CA ALA A 82 14.83 -19.23 0.98
C ALA A 82 14.69 -17.83 1.63
N GLY A 83 13.67 -17.08 1.25
CA GLY A 83 13.35 -15.78 1.86
C GLY A 83 13.11 -15.90 3.36
N LYS A 84 12.36 -16.92 3.79
CA LYS A 84 12.11 -17.20 5.21
C LYS A 84 13.39 -17.53 5.99
N ILE A 85 14.29 -18.34 5.42
CA ILE A 85 15.58 -18.65 6.05
C ILE A 85 16.44 -17.40 6.19
N LEU A 86 16.53 -16.58 5.14
CA LEU A 86 17.39 -15.39 5.10
C LEU A 86 16.88 -14.26 6.00
N THR A 87 15.56 -14.10 6.12
CA THR A 87 14.96 -12.94 6.80
C THR A 87 14.30 -13.30 8.14
N GLY A 88 14.09 -14.58 8.42
CA GLY A 88 13.30 -15.05 9.57
C GLY A 88 11.80 -14.82 9.42
N ILE A 89 11.33 -14.26 8.29
CA ILE A 89 9.92 -13.90 8.04
C ILE A 89 9.42 -14.73 6.86
N ASP A 90 8.25 -15.34 7.01
CA ASP A 90 7.58 -15.97 5.90
C ASP A 90 6.94 -14.91 4.98
N PRO A 91 7.49 -14.66 3.79
CA PRO A 91 6.99 -13.59 2.93
C PRO A 91 5.56 -13.85 2.45
N THR A 92 5.11 -15.10 2.39
CA THR A 92 3.75 -15.44 1.95
C THR A 92 2.66 -15.02 2.95
N LEU A 93 3.04 -14.72 4.19
CA LEU A 93 2.15 -14.21 5.23
C LEU A 93 2.02 -12.68 5.21
N LEU A 94 2.79 -12.01 4.34
CA LEU A 94 2.75 -10.57 4.20
C LEU A 94 1.63 -10.20 3.20
N SER A 95 0.49 -9.82 3.74
CA SER A 95 -0.68 -9.39 2.96
C SER A 95 -1.19 -8.05 3.48
N PRO A 96 -0.79 -6.93 2.85
CA PRO A 96 -1.31 -5.61 3.20
C PRO A 96 -2.83 -5.52 3.14
N ALA A 97 -3.47 -6.16 2.15
CA ALA A 97 -4.92 -6.13 2.02
C ALA A 97 -5.64 -6.70 3.25
N LEU A 98 -5.09 -7.76 3.88
CA LEU A 98 -5.65 -8.33 5.11
C LEU A 98 -5.40 -7.48 6.36
N LYS A 99 -4.72 -6.34 6.23
CA LYS A 99 -4.44 -5.39 7.32
C LYS A 99 -5.30 -4.14 7.27
N LEU A 100 -6.18 -4.04 6.29
CA LEU A 100 -7.13 -2.93 6.21
C LEU A 100 -8.12 -2.97 7.39
N SER A 101 -8.43 -1.81 7.95
CA SER A 101 -9.33 -1.65 9.09
C SER A 101 -10.52 -0.76 8.73
N LYS A 102 -11.69 -1.08 9.27
CA LYS A 102 -12.92 -0.28 9.10
C LYS A 102 -12.87 1.09 9.79
N THR A 103 -11.91 1.28 10.69
CA THR A 103 -11.76 2.53 11.45
C THR A 103 -10.85 3.53 10.74
N GLN A 104 -10.27 3.14 9.62
CA GLN A 104 -9.32 3.93 8.84
C GLN A 104 -9.90 4.20 7.45
N SER A 105 -9.44 5.29 6.84
CA SER A 105 -9.81 5.69 5.48
C SER A 105 -8.62 5.48 4.56
N TYR A 106 -8.89 4.93 3.39
CA TYR A 106 -7.88 4.62 2.39
C TYR A 106 -8.20 5.29 1.06
N PHE A 107 -7.17 5.77 0.38
CA PHE A 107 -7.27 6.12 -1.04
C PHE A 107 -6.25 5.29 -1.80
N PHE A 108 -6.74 4.45 -2.72
CA PHE A 108 -5.89 3.65 -3.58
C PHE A 108 -5.82 4.26 -4.97
N THR A 109 -4.60 4.54 -5.44
CA THR A 109 -4.36 4.92 -6.83
C THR A 109 -3.38 3.95 -7.49
N HIS A 110 -3.51 3.75 -8.80
CA HIS A 110 -2.71 2.80 -9.56
C HIS A 110 -2.73 3.14 -11.03
N GLY A 111 -1.62 2.94 -11.75
CA GLY A 111 -1.60 3.06 -13.20
C GLY A 111 -2.25 1.86 -13.88
N ASP A 112 -3.10 2.07 -14.88
CA ASP A 112 -3.78 0.97 -15.61
C ASP A 112 -2.83 0.12 -16.45
N SER A 113 -1.68 0.66 -16.77
CA SER A 113 -0.63 0.02 -17.57
C SER A 113 0.62 -0.32 -16.72
N ASP A 114 0.47 -0.38 -15.39
CA ASP A 114 1.57 -0.68 -14.47
C ASP A 114 2.16 -2.06 -14.75
N THR A 115 3.42 -2.06 -15.23
CA THR A 115 4.18 -3.26 -15.57
C THR A 115 5.01 -3.79 -14.40
N ARG A 116 5.11 -3.03 -13.31
CA ARG A 116 5.90 -3.38 -12.12
C ARG A 116 5.04 -4.06 -11.06
N VAL A 117 3.95 -3.42 -10.66
CA VAL A 117 2.93 -3.97 -9.78
C VAL A 117 1.64 -4.05 -10.58
N LEU A 118 1.31 -5.24 -11.05
CA LEU A 118 0.19 -5.42 -11.98
C LEU A 118 -1.14 -4.95 -11.36
N THR A 119 -2.02 -4.38 -12.18
CA THR A 119 -3.34 -3.85 -11.79
C THR A 119 -4.21 -4.81 -10.98
N ARG A 120 -3.97 -6.12 -11.08
CA ARG A 120 -4.66 -7.11 -10.24
C ARG A 120 -4.47 -6.90 -8.73
N HIS A 121 -3.39 -6.22 -8.30
CA HIS A 121 -3.21 -5.82 -6.91
C HIS A 121 -4.21 -4.73 -6.51
N PHE A 122 -4.45 -3.76 -7.39
CA PHE A 122 -5.48 -2.73 -7.22
C PHE A 122 -6.88 -3.35 -7.17
N ASP A 123 -7.18 -4.26 -8.09
CA ASP A 123 -8.47 -4.97 -8.13
C ASP A 123 -8.69 -5.77 -6.84
N TYR A 124 -7.66 -6.45 -6.34
CA TYR A 124 -7.74 -7.19 -5.08
C TYR A 124 -8.06 -6.27 -3.89
N PHE A 125 -7.42 -5.10 -3.77
CA PHE A 125 -7.78 -4.12 -2.74
C PHE A 125 -9.22 -3.66 -2.86
N ARG A 126 -9.69 -3.42 -4.10
CA ARG A 126 -11.07 -2.98 -4.35
C ARG A 126 -12.09 -4.04 -3.93
N GLU A 127 -11.90 -5.27 -4.38
CA GLU A 127 -12.78 -6.40 -4.06
C GLU A 127 -12.79 -6.64 -2.54
N PHE A 128 -11.61 -6.74 -1.93
CA PHE A 128 -11.48 -6.95 -0.48
C PHE A 128 -12.16 -5.83 0.32
N SER A 129 -12.00 -4.58 -0.10
CA SER A 129 -12.61 -3.44 0.59
C SER A 129 -14.14 -3.48 0.51
N LEU A 130 -14.69 -3.82 -0.65
CA LEU A 130 -16.15 -3.97 -0.84
C LEU A 130 -16.71 -5.10 0.04
N GLU A 131 -16.09 -6.27 -0.01
CA GLU A 131 -16.53 -7.46 0.76
C GLU A 131 -16.50 -7.23 2.29
N ASN A 132 -15.52 -6.45 2.74
CA ASN A 132 -15.29 -6.22 4.16
C ASN A 132 -15.81 -4.87 4.67
N ASN A 133 -16.50 -4.08 3.85
CA ASN A 133 -17.01 -2.74 4.19
C ASN A 133 -15.88 -1.82 4.74
N ILE A 134 -14.73 -1.80 4.06
CA ILE A 134 -13.62 -0.90 4.34
C ILE A 134 -13.93 0.47 3.72
N ASN A 135 -13.67 1.56 4.44
CA ASN A 135 -13.79 2.91 3.91
C ASN A 135 -12.60 3.19 2.96
N ALA A 136 -12.82 3.02 1.66
CA ALA A 136 -11.77 3.15 0.65
C ALA A 136 -12.30 3.81 -0.63
N GLU A 137 -11.51 4.73 -1.17
CA GLU A 137 -11.68 5.34 -2.49
C GLU A 137 -10.66 4.76 -3.46
N PHE A 138 -11.03 4.71 -4.75
CA PHE A 138 -10.21 4.05 -5.78
C PHE A 138 -10.11 4.93 -7.02
N TRP A 139 -8.88 5.11 -7.53
CA TRP A 139 -8.60 5.82 -8.76
C TRP A 139 -7.60 5.07 -9.62
N LEU A 140 -8.08 4.44 -10.70
CA LEU A 140 -7.23 3.84 -11.71
C LEU A 140 -6.86 4.92 -12.73
N VAL A 141 -5.57 5.20 -12.84
CA VAL A 141 -5.03 6.28 -13.68
C VAL A 141 -4.79 5.77 -15.07
N ASN A 142 -5.46 6.39 -16.05
CA ASN A 142 -5.41 5.99 -17.45
C ASN A 142 -3.99 6.17 -18.03
N GLU A 143 -3.60 5.27 -18.95
CA GLU A 143 -2.35 5.33 -19.72
C GLU A 143 -1.09 5.57 -18.84
N SER A 144 -1.09 5.04 -17.62
CA SER A 144 -0.04 5.26 -16.64
C SER A 144 0.64 3.95 -16.26
N ASP A 145 1.97 3.94 -16.33
CA ASP A 145 2.82 2.87 -15.79
C ASP A 145 3.08 3.12 -14.29
N HIS A 146 3.97 2.35 -13.70
CA HIS A 146 4.28 2.40 -12.26
C HIS A 146 4.66 3.81 -11.80
N LEU A 147 3.86 4.39 -10.93
CA LEU A 147 4.01 5.74 -10.35
C LEU A 147 3.89 6.92 -11.34
N ASP A 148 3.55 6.65 -12.59
CA ASP A 148 3.42 7.70 -13.62
C ASP A 148 2.26 8.67 -13.34
N GLY A 149 1.23 8.21 -12.64
CA GLY A 149 0.02 8.98 -12.37
C GLY A 149 0.30 10.33 -11.70
N MET A 150 1.22 10.35 -10.73
CA MET A 150 1.62 11.58 -10.05
C MET A 150 2.31 12.58 -10.99
N LEU A 151 3.05 12.10 -11.99
CA LEU A 151 3.79 12.94 -12.95
C LEU A 151 2.91 13.39 -14.13
N LYS A 152 2.08 12.49 -14.66
CA LYS A 152 1.22 12.77 -15.83
C LYS A 152 0.00 13.60 -15.48
N TYR A 153 -0.57 13.39 -14.29
CA TYR A 153 -1.81 14.02 -13.83
C TYR A 153 -1.59 14.80 -12.54
N THR A 154 -0.50 15.56 -12.46
CA THR A 154 -0.03 16.23 -11.23
C THR A 154 -1.11 17.07 -10.55
N GLU A 155 -1.88 17.87 -11.30
CA GLU A 155 -2.95 18.71 -10.75
C GLU A 155 -4.08 17.84 -10.17
N GLU A 156 -4.61 16.91 -10.96
CA GLU A 156 -5.68 16.01 -10.51
C GLU A 156 -5.24 15.15 -9.32
N TYR A 157 -4.00 14.68 -9.35
CA TYR A 157 -3.42 13.88 -8.25
C TYR A 157 -3.36 14.70 -6.96
N SER A 158 -2.88 15.94 -7.05
CA SER A 158 -2.78 16.87 -5.91
C SER A 158 -4.16 17.23 -5.36
N ASP A 159 -5.12 17.56 -6.23
CA ASP A 159 -6.49 17.91 -5.85
C ASP A 159 -7.19 16.74 -5.13
N LYS A 160 -7.06 15.53 -5.66
CA LYS A 160 -7.63 14.34 -5.03
C LYS A 160 -6.98 14.05 -3.67
N MET A 161 -5.66 14.19 -3.57
CA MET A 161 -4.92 13.98 -2.34
C MET A 161 -5.30 15.01 -1.27
N GLU A 162 -5.35 16.28 -1.64
CA GLU A 162 -5.78 17.35 -0.74
C GLU A 162 -7.22 17.12 -0.26
N LYS A 163 -8.14 16.81 -1.16
CA LYS A 163 -9.53 16.51 -0.82
C LYS A 163 -9.63 15.32 0.12
N PHE A 164 -8.89 14.24 -0.15
CA PHE A 164 -8.90 13.04 0.69
C PHE A 164 -8.42 13.34 2.11
N PHE A 165 -7.26 13.99 2.26
CA PHE A 165 -6.73 14.29 3.57
C PHE A 165 -7.57 15.33 4.33
N ASN A 166 -8.07 16.37 3.66
CA ASN A 166 -8.97 17.37 4.29
C ASN A 166 -10.29 16.76 4.77
N SER A 167 -10.76 15.70 4.12
CA SER A 167 -11.99 14.99 4.53
C SER A 167 -11.79 14.03 5.70
N ASN A 168 -10.58 13.51 5.88
CA ASN A 168 -10.28 12.44 6.84
C ASN A 168 -9.34 12.86 7.98
N LEU A 169 -8.71 14.04 7.90
CA LEU A 169 -7.93 14.67 8.97
C LEU A 169 -8.67 15.89 9.51
N LYS A 170 -8.41 16.27 10.78
CA LYS A 170 -9.11 17.37 11.45
C LYS A 170 -8.13 18.35 12.09
#